data_a08c1158c76869f646bf939d7dc321cf
#
_entry.id   a08c1158c76869f646bf939d7dc321cf
#
_cell.length_a   1.000
_cell.length_b   1.000
_cell.length_c   1.000
_cell.angle_alpha   90.00
_cell.angle_beta   90.00
_cell.angle_gamma   90.00
#
_symmetry.space_group_name_H-M   'P 1'
#
loop_
_entity.id
_entity.type
_entity.pdbx_description
1 polymer ?
#
loop_
_entity_poly.entity_id
_entity_poly.type
_entity_poly.pdbx_seq_one_letter_code
_entity_poly.pdbx_strand_id
1 'polypeptide(L)'
;MKKIDLHIHTIATVSDKPFDFDLAKLKEYSQKLEIDAIAITNHNVFDFKQYNEIVKELGIIVFPGIEIDLERGHLLLIADNKDLSEINDFAKKCDR
;
A
#
# COMPACT_ATOMS: atom_id res chain seq x y z
N MET A 1 17.68 8.99 12.25
CA MET A 1 16.41 8.30 12.62
C MET A 1 15.67 7.93 11.34
N LYS A 2 15.16 6.72 11.27
CA LYS A 2 14.37 6.26 10.12
C LYS A 2 12.93 6.72 10.26
N LYS A 3 12.35 7.19 9.16
CA LYS A 3 10.94 7.57 9.09
C LYS A 3 10.20 6.58 8.21
N ILE A 4 9.15 5.99 8.73
CA ILE A 4 8.35 5.01 8.00
C ILE A 4 6.86 5.32 8.13
N ASP A 5 6.12 5.05 7.06
CA ASP A 5 4.66 5.15 7.05
C ASP A 5 4.10 3.82 6.51
N LEU A 6 3.52 3.03 7.38
CA LEU A 6 3.07 1.67 7.07
C LEU A 6 1.58 1.57 6.77
N HIS A 7 0.89 2.69 6.53
CA HIS A 7 -0.55 2.67 6.29
C HIS A 7 -0.92 3.71 5.22
N ILE A 8 -0.74 3.35 3.95
CA ILE A 8 -1.02 4.25 2.82
C ILE A 8 -2.03 3.60 1.89
N HIS A 9 -3.09 4.33 1.57
CA HIS A 9 -4.09 3.92 0.59
C HIS A 9 -3.82 4.60 -0.75
N THR A 10 -3.84 3.82 -1.83
CA THR A 10 -3.62 4.30 -3.20
C THR A 10 -4.78 3.94 -4.13
N ILE A 11 -5.74 3.17 -3.64
CA ILE A 11 -6.95 2.78 -4.37
C ILE A 11 -8.15 3.10 -3.49
N ALA A 12 -9.09 3.91 -4.01
CA ALA A 12 -10.34 4.19 -3.31
C ALA A 12 -11.28 2.99 -3.48
N THR A 13 -11.54 2.29 -2.38
CA THR A 13 -12.47 1.16 -2.35
C THR A 13 -13.79 1.60 -1.72
N VAL A 14 -14.74 0.67 -1.61
CA VAL A 14 -16.04 0.96 -0.96
C VAL A 14 -15.89 1.34 0.51
N SER A 15 -14.77 1.00 1.13
CA SER A 15 -14.47 1.35 2.53
C SER A 15 -13.90 2.75 2.69
N ASP A 16 -13.56 3.43 1.61
CA ASP A 16 -12.93 4.74 1.62
C ASP A 16 -13.88 5.83 1.14
N LYS A 17 -13.59 7.07 1.53
CA LYS A 17 -14.18 8.21 0.84
C LYS A 17 -13.57 8.27 -0.57
N PRO A 18 -14.35 8.60 -1.60
CA PRO A 18 -13.79 8.69 -2.95
C PRO A 18 -12.57 9.63 -3.01
N PHE A 19 -11.51 9.16 -3.64
CA PHE A 19 -10.32 9.98 -3.91
C PHE A 19 -9.66 9.50 -5.20
N ASP A 20 -8.91 10.40 -5.85
CA ASP A 20 -8.10 10.06 -7.01
C ASP A 20 -6.64 9.94 -6.57
N PHE A 21 -6.03 8.79 -6.82
CA PHE A 21 -4.64 8.58 -6.47
C PHE A 21 -3.73 9.36 -7.42
N ASP A 22 -2.78 10.10 -6.85
CA ASP A 22 -1.79 10.88 -7.60
C ASP A 22 -0.39 10.46 -7.16
N LEU A 23 0.30 9.72 -8.03
CA LEU A 23 1.64 9.20 -7.73
C LEU A 23 2.65 10.34 -7.53
N ALA A 24 2.52 11.44 -8.26
CA ALA A 24 3.40 12.60 -8.11
C ALA A 24 3.27 13.21 -6.71
N LYS A 25 2.06 13.26 -6.17
CA LYS A 25 1.82 13.76 -4.80
C LYS A 25 2.39 12.82 -3.75
N LEU A 26 2.30 11.53 -3.95
CA LEU A 26 2.90 10.55 -3.04
C LEU A 26 4.42 10.69 -3.03
N LYS A 27 5.01 10.87 -4.20
CA LYS A 27 6.45 11.11 -4.32
C LYS A 27 6.87 12.38 -3.59
N GLU A 28 6.13 13.47 -3.80
CA GLU A 28 6.38 14.75 -3.13
C GLU A 28 6.28 14.61 -1.62
N TYR A 29 5.24 13.91 -1.13
CA TYR A 29 5.04 13.63 0.29
C TYR A 29 6.24 12.88 0.89
N SER A 30 6.70 11.82 0.22
CA SER A 30 7.83 11.03 0.72
C SER A 30 9.14 11.81 0.74
N GLN A 31 9.37 12.66 -0.25
CA GLN A 31 10.58 13.49 -0.33
C GLN A 31 10.55 14.62 0.69
N LYS A 32 9.42 15.30 0.80
CA LYS A 32 9.26 16.47 1.68
C LYS A 32 9.41 16.09 3.15
N LEU A 33 8.90 14.93 3.55
CA LEU A 33 8.99 14.43 4.91
C LEU A 33 10.21 13.53 5.14
N GLU A 34 11.03 13.32 4.11
CA GLU A 34 12.23 12.47 4.18
C GLU A 34 11.91 11.05 4.67
N ILE A 35 10.85 10.45 4.09
CA ILE A 35 10.41 9.11 4.47
C ILE A 35 11.34 8.06 3.86
N ASP A 36 11.77 7.11 4.67
CA ASP A 36 12.71 6.04 4.25
C ASP A 36 12.01 4.81 3.71
N ALA A 37 10.82 4.52 4.22
CA ALA A 37 10.05 3.35 3.81
C ALA A 37 8.55 3.59 3.97
N ILE A 38 7.76 3.00 3.07
CA ILE A 38 6.29 3.02 3.16
C ILE A 38 5.75 1.61 2.96
N ALA A 39 4.51 1.39 3.37
CA ALA A 39 3.75 0.21 2.98
C ALA A 39 2.44 0.65 2.33
N ILE A 40 2.11 0.05 1.20
CA ILE A 40 0.84 0.27 0.52
C ILE A 40 -0.16 -0.75 1.07
N THR A 41 -1.24 -0.27 1.69
CA THR A 41 -2.19 -1.12 2.42
C THR A 41 -3.63 -0.74 2.07
N ASN A 42 -4.04 -1.04 0.84
CA ASN A 42 -5.41 -0.77 0.40
C ASN A 42 -6.41 -1.74 1.04
N HIS A 43 -7.65 -1.33 1.18
CA HIS A 43 -8.71 -2.17 1.75
C HIS A 43 -9.02 -3.37 0.85
N ASN A 44 -8.75 -4.58 1.35
CA ASN A 44 -9.09 -5.87 0.73
C ASN A 44 -8.57 -6.06 -0.70
N VAL A 45 -7.62 -5.25 -1.15
CA VAL A 45 -7.09 -5.33 -2.52
C VAL A 45 -5.59 -5.08 -2.56
N PHE A 46 -4.91 -5.77 -3.47
CA PHE A 46 -3.52 -5.51 -3.79
C PHE A 46 -3.38 -5.46 -5.31
N ASP A 47 -2.99 -4.29 -5.84
CA ASP A 47 -2.77 -4.09 -7.27
C ASP A 47 -1.26 -4.20 -7.57
N PHE A 48 -0.87 -5.33 -8.12
CA PHE A 48 0.52 -5.63 -8.43
C PHE A 48 1.14 -4.62 -9.40
N LYS A 49 0.40 -4.22 -10.41
CA LYS A 49 0.88 -3.27 -11.42
C LYS A 49 1.12 -1.89 -10.81
N GLN A 50 0.16 -1.41 -10.03
CA GLN A 50 0.30 -0.13 -9.34
C GLN A 50 1.45 -0.16 -8.34
N TYR A 51 1.59 -1.24 -7.59
CA TYR A 51 2.69 -1.42 -6.65
C TYR A 51 4.05 -1.28 -7.35
N ASN A 52 4.23 -1.94 -8.49
CA ASN A 52 5.48 -1.86 -9.24
C ASN A 52 5.76 -0.46 -9.78
N GLU A 53 4.73 0.27 -10.20
CA GLU A 53 4.87 1.66 -10.64
C GLU A 53 5.34 2.56 -9.49
N ILE A 54 4.77 2.35 -8.30
CA ILE A 54 5.14 3.12 -7.10
C ILE A 54 6.59 2.83 -6.69
N VAL A 55 6.99 1.56 -6.69
CA VAL A 55 8.37 1.16 -6.37
C VAL A 55 9.37 1.86 -7.30
N LYS A 56 9.09 1.85 -8.59
CA LYS A 56 9.95 2.49 -9.58
C LYS A 56 10.09 3.99 -9.37
N GLU A 57 8.96 4.64 -9.11
CA GLU A 57 8.92 6.11 -9.09
C GLU A 57 9.46 6.70 -7.81
N LEU A 58 9.21 6.08 -6.66
CA LEU A 58 9.59 6.65 -5.37
C LEU A 58 11.07 6.48 -5.04
N GLY A 59 11.70 5.39 -5.44
CA GLY A 59 13.11 5.14 -5.14
C GLY A 59 13.42 4.90 -3.66
N ILE A 60 12.41 4.64 -2.84
CA ILE A 60 12.55 4.26 -1.43
C ILE A 60 12.02 2.85 -1.24
N ILE A 61 12.15 2.33 -0.01
CA ILE A 61 11.62 1.00 0.30
C ILE A 61 10.09 1.07 0.30
N VAL A 62 9.44 0.21 -0.50
CA VAL A 62 7.98 0.11 -0.56
C VAL A 62 7.60 -1.33 -0.27
N PHE A 63 6.94 -1.56 0.87
CA PHE A 63 6.47 -2.89 1.23
C PHE A 63 5.09 -3.15 0.63
N PRO A 64 4.86 -4.34 0.07
CA PRO A 64 3.51 -4.72 -0.35
C PRO A 64 2.67 -5.04 0.90
N GLY A 65 1.42 -4.67 0.87
CA GLY A 65 0.53 -4.91 2.00
C GLY A 65 -0.93 -4.83 1.62
N ILE A 66 -1.77 -5.06 2.60
CA ILE A 66 -3.22 -5.02 2.44
C ILE A 66 -3.86 -4.72 3.80
N GLU A 67 -4.90 -3.91 3.81
CA GLU A 67 -5.72 -3.70 5.00
C GLU A 67 -6.97 -4.57 4.87
N ILE A 68 -7.11 -5.55 5.76
CA ILE A 68 -8.23 -6.48 5.72
C ILE A 68 -9.35 -5.94 6.60
N ASP A 69 -10.52 -5.72 6.00
CA ASP A 69 -11.70 -5.28 6.73
C ASP A 69 -12.35 -6.49 7.38
N LEU A 70 -12.40 -6.48 8.71
CA LEU A 70 -13.03 -7.51 9.53
C LEU A 70 -14.32 -6.96 10.13
N GLU A 71 -15.16 -7.87 10.64
CA GLU A 71 -16.44 -7.48 11.25
C GLU A 71 -16.28 -6.45 12.39
N ARG A 72 -15.19 -6.55 13.16
CA ARG A 72 -14.97 -5.70 14.35
C ARG A 72 -13.67 -4.90 14.30
N GLY A 73 -13.15 -4.63 13.11
CA GLY A 73 -11.93 -3.85 12.99
C GLY A 73 -11.19 -4.10 11.70
N HIS A 74 -9.91 -3.78 11.72
CA HIS A 74 -9.04 -3.89 10.56
C HIS A 74 -7.76 -4.63 10.93
N LEU A 75 -7.24 -5.40 9.98
CA LEU A 75 -5.95 -6.07 10.12
C LEU A 75 -5.02 -5.58 9.02
N LEU A 76 -3.86 -5.05 9.38
CA LEU A 76 -2.84 -4.71 8.42
C LEU A 76 -1.90 -5.89 8.22
N LEU A 77 -1.77 -6.35 6.99
CA LEU A 77 -0.81 -7.37 6.61
C LEU A 77 0.24 -6.71 5.72
N ILE A 78 1.50 -6.73 6.17
CA ILE A 78 2.62 -6.14 5.46
C ILE A 78 3.65 -7.22 5.23
N ALA A 79 4.11 -7.37 3.99
CA ALA A 79 5.03 -8.44 3.62
C ALA A 79 6.35 -7.87 3.09
N ASP A 80 7.34 -8.75 2.99
CA ASP A 80 8.61 -8.44 2.34
C ASP A 80 8.42 -8.47 0.81
N ASN A 81 9.24 -7.74 0.10
CA ASN A 81 9.22 -7.71 -1.38
C ASN A 81 9.41 -9.09 -2.01
N LYS A 82 10.12 -10.00 -1.34
CA LYS A 82 10.29 -11.39 -1.82
C LYS A 82 9.03 -12.23 -1.69
N ASP A 83 8.05 -11.79 -0.92
CA ASP A 83 6.78 -12.52 -0.72
C ASP A 83 5.66 -11.91 -1.56
N LEU A 84 6.01 -11.21 -2.64
CA LEU A 84 5.08 -10.45 -3.46
C LEU A 84 3.99 -11.32 -4.09
N SER A 85 4.33 -12.51 -4.59
CA SER A 85 3.35 -13.42 -5.17
C SER A 85 2.38 -13.94 -4.12
N GLU A 86 2.85 -14.18 -2.90
CA GLU A 86 2.01 -14.67 -1.80
C GLU A 86 1.01 -13.61 -1.36
N ILE A 87 1.42 -12.34 -1.25
CA ILE A 87 0.48 -11.28 -0.88
C ILE A 87 -0.54 -11.03 -1.98
N ASN A 88 -0.12 -11.13 -3.24
CA ASN A 88 -1.03 -11.00 -4.37
C ASN A 88 -2.09 -12.11 -4.36
N ASP A 89 -1.69 -13.34 -4.11
CA ASP A 89 -2.63 -14.48 -4.02
C ASP A 89 -3.55 -14.35 -2.80
N PHE A 90 -3.02 -13.90 -1.67
CA PHE A 90 -3.80 -13.66 -0.47
C PHE A 90 -4.86 -12.57 -0.69
N ALA A 91 -4.48 -11.50 -1.36
CA ALA A 91 -5.41 -10.39 -1.64
C ALA A 91 -6.60 -10.83 -2.49
N LYS A 92 -6.39 -11.74 -3.43
CA LYS A 92 -7.47 -12.29 -4.26
C LYS A 92 -8.49 -13.05 -3.42
N LYS A 93 -8.07 -13.68 -2.32
CA LYS A 93 -8.97 -14.37 -1.40
C LYS A 93 -9.76 -13.42 -0.52
N CYS A 94 -9.26 -12.19 -0.32
CA CYS A 94 -9.93 -11.15 0.46
C CYS A 94 -10.89 -10.31 -0.38
N ASP A 95 -10.81 -10.40 -1.69
CA ASP A 95 -11.67 -9.68 -2.62
C ASP A 95 -13.10 -10.23 -2.51
N ARG A 96 -14.06 -9.33 -2.33
CA ARG A 96 -15.46 -9.67 -2.12
C ARG A 96 -16.32 -9.17 -3.26
#